data_cd2b995dd6121932e6f8588ffb5eb9bb
#
_entry.id   cd2b995dd6121932e6f8588ffb5eb9bb
#
_cell.length_a   1.000
_cell.length_b   1.000
_cell.length_c   1.000
_cell.angle_alpha   90.00
_cell.angle_beta   90.00
_cell.angle_gamma   90.00
#
_symmetry.space_group_name_H-M   'P 1'
#
loop_
_entity.id
_entity.type
_entity.pdbx_description
1 polymer ?
#
loop_
_entity_poly.entity_id
_entity_poly.type
_entity_poly.pdbx_seq_one_letter_code
_entity_poly.pdbx_strand_id
1 'polypeptide(L)'
;VGSEMCIRDSDCFALVWIEKEKKLYGLNASGVAPMALSADEVRAKGFAAVPEEGWLPTMVPGAPAGWAALNARFGTKPLSELFAPAISYAENGYAVPVNVGKLWARDSKRIARVMAQDPAPYEYWWKSFMRPDGSPYRAGDVFRFPAYADTMRSLVETNCESYYRGELMERIVAHSRATGGYFCEDDFKNYHPEWVEPITQDYRGYTVCEIPPNGHGITVLMALGMLNGLTLPEKREDADYYHKVMEAIKLAFADTKTYVADPRYMKTVSYTHL
;
A
#
# COMPACT_ATOMS: atom_id res chain seq x y z
N VAL A 1 3.94 -11.75 -3.26
CA VAL A 1 4.93 -11.77 -2.19
C VAL A 1 5.74 -10.50 -2.35
N GLY A 2 5.55 -9.57 -1.43
CA GLY A 2 6.09 -8.25 -1.52
C GLY A 2 7.60 -8.20 -1.71
N SER A 3 8.00 -7.89 -2.94
CA SER A 3 9.32 -7.34 -3.23
C SER A 3 9.40 -5.87 -2.78
N GLU A 4 8.36 -5.38 -2.13
CA GLU A 4 8.30 -4.04 -1.60
C GLU A 4 9.04 -3.98 -0.26
N MET A 5 10.09 -3.19 -0.21
CA MET A 5 10.92 -2.99 0.97
C MET A 5 10.18 -2.26 2.11
N CYS A 6 8.94 -1.90 1.91
CA CYS A 6 8.15 -1.10 2.83
C CYS A 6 6.94 -1.90 3.33
N ILE A 7 7.15 -2.78 4.31
CA ILE A 7 6.05 -3.38 5.07
C ILE A 7 5.30 -2.35 5.90
N ARG A 8 5.90 -1.20 6.14
CA ARG A 8 5.30 -0.15 6.95
C ARG A 8 4.17 0.60 6.26
N ASP A 9 4.21 0.69 4.94
CA ASP A 9 3.32 1.53 4.13
C ASP A 9 2.49 0.67 3.18
N SER A 10 2.30 -0.61 3.51
CA SER A 10 1.60 -1.54 2.64
C SER A 10 0.10 -1.42 2.84
N ASP A 11 -0.56 -0.86 1.84
CA ASP A 11 -1.98 -1.01 1.65
C ASP A 11 -2.30 -2.44 1.15
N CYS A 12 -3.48 -2.91 1.47
CA CYS A 12 -4.01 -4.15 0.92
C CYS A 12 -5.40 -3.89 0.38
N PHE A 13 -5.55 -4.03 -0.93
CA PHE A 13 -6.85 -4.03 -1.59
C PHE A 13 -7.07 -5.41 -2.21
N ALA A 14 -8.29 -5.91 -2.13
CA ALA A 14 -8.63 -7.17 -2.76
C ALA A 14 -10.01 -7.15 -3.40
N LEU A 15 -10.09 -7.74 -4.61
CA LEU A 15 -11.33 -8.12 -5.25
C LEU A 15 -11.36 -9.65 -5.34
N VAL A 16 -12.38 -10.27 -4.76
CA VAL A 16 -12.51 -11.72 -4.67
C VAL A 16 -13.83 -12.16 -5.28
N TRP A 17 -13.75 -12.89 -6.40
CA TRP A 17 -14.92 -13.50 -7.02
C TRP A 17 -15.17 -14.89 -6.43
N ILE A 18 -16.39 -15.11 -5.95
CA ILE A 18 -16.83 -16.43 -5.44
C ILE A 18 -17.81 -17.03 -6.45
N GLU A 19 -17.33 -18.00 -7.22
CA GLU A 19 -18.09 -18.60 -8.32
C GLU A 19 -19.41 -19.24 -7.86
N LYS A 20 -19.40 -19.89 -6.70
CA LYS A 20 -20.62 -20.53 -6.14
C LYS A 20 -21.71 -19.52 -5.80
N GLU A 21 -21.32 -18.31 -5.41
CA GLU A 21 -22.24 -17.25 -4.99
C GLU A 21 -22.54 -16.27 -6.13
N LYS A 22 -21.78 -16.36 -7.24
CA LYS A 22 -21.83 -15.41 -8.35
C LYS A 22 -21.67 -13.96 -7.84
N LYS A 23 -20.80 -13.79 -6.84
CA LYS A 23 -20.62 -12.49 -6.18
C LYS A 23 -19.15 -12.09 -6.13
N LEU A 24 -18.91 -10.80 -6.41
CA LEU A 24 -17.63 -10.13 -6.22
C LEU A 24 -17.63 -9.41 -4.87
N TYR A 25 -16.58 -9.63 -4.10
CA TYR A 25 -16.35 -9.00 -2.81
C TYR A 25 -15.16 -8.05 -2.92
N GLY A 26 -15.28 -6.87 -2.33
CA GLY A 26 -14.20 -5.91 -2.19
C GLY A 26 -13.70 -5.81 -0.76
N LEU A 27 -12.40 -5.74 -0.56
CA LEU A 27 -11.77 -5.42 0.72
C LEU A 27 -10.88 -4.20 0.56
N ASN A 28 -11.12 -3.19 1.37
CA ASN A 28 -10.23 -2.06 1.57
C ASN A 28 -9.49 -2.23 2.90
N ALA A 29 -8.21 -2.50 2.83
CA ALA A 29 -7.30 -2.51 3.97
C ALA A 29 -6.15 -1.54 3.73
N SER A 30 -6.46 -0.35 3.24
CA SER A 30 -5.53 0.79 3.23
C SER A 30 -5.40 1.37 4.62
N GLY A 31 -4.24 1.97 4.89
CA GLY A 31 -3.98 2.61 6.16
C GLY A 31 -4.69 3.95 6.34
N VAL A 32 -4.79 4.38 7.58
CA VAL A 32 -5.28 5.71 7.95
C VAL A 32 -4.14 6.59 8.43
N ALA A 33 -4.27 7.90 8.24
CA ALA A 33 -3.31 8.85 8.80
C ALA A 33 -3.39 8.84 10.35
N PRO A 34 -2.28 9.08 11.05
CA PRO A 34 -2.30 9.27 12.50
C PRO A 34 -3.25 10.38 12.90
N MET A 35 -4.03 10.20 13.97
CA MET A 35 -5.00 11.20 14.44
C MET A 35 -4.34 12.52 14.86
N ALA A 36 -3.08 12.47 15.28
CA ALA A 36 -2.31 13.66 15.66
C ALA A 36 -1.83 14.49 14.44
N LEU A 37 -1.92 13.93 13.22
CA LEU A 37 -1.48 14.62 12.01
C LEU A 37 -2.62 15.43 11.41
N SER A 38 -2.34 16.71 11.12
CA SER A 38 -3.28 17.61 10.46
C SER A 38 -2.61 18.35 9.31
N ALA A 39 -3.43 18.93 8.42
CA ALA A 39 -2.92 19.79 7.35
C ALA A 39 -2.19 21.04 7.90
N ASP A 40 -2.59 21.52 9.07
CA ASP A 40 -1.95 22.67 9.71
C ASP A 40 -0.57 22.30 10.27
N GLU A 41 -0.41 21.09 10.80
CA GLU A 41 0.89 20.56 11.21
C GLU A 41 1.86 20.46 10.02
N VAL A 42 1.39 19.97 8.87
CA VAL A 42 2.20 19.91 7.64
C VAL A 42 2.64 21.31 7.20
N ARG A 43 1.72 22.29 7.22
CA ARG A 43 2.01 23.68 6.88
C ARG A 43 2.95 24.37 7.88
N ALA A 44 2.76 24.09 9.18
CA ALA A 44 3.62 24.64 10.24
C ALA A 44 5.08 24.19 10.09
N LYS A 45 5.30 23.00 9.49
CA LYS A 45 6.64 22.52 9.14
C LYS A 45 7.19 23.10 7.82
N GLY A 46 6.47 24.01 7.18
CA GLY A 46 6.90 24.69 5.95
C GLY A 46 6.58 23.94 4.65
N PHE A 47 5.78 22.88 4.69
CA PHE A 47 5.43 22.13 3.51
C PHE A 47 4.09 22.59 2.90
N ALA A 48 4.06 22.82 1.59
CA ALA A 48 2.82 23.13 0.85
C ALA A 48 1.97 21.86 0.59
N ALA A 49 2.59 20.68 0.58
CA ALA A 49 1.96 19.38 0.45
C ALA A 49 2.70 18.37 1.34
N VAL A 50 2.08 17.23 1.62
CA VAL A 50 2.73 16.14 2.35
C VAL A 50 3.99 15.70 1.58
N PRO A 51 5.18 15.69 2.21
CA PRO A 51 6.42 15.25 1.57
C PRO A 51 6.37 13.74 1.28
N GLU A 52 7.29 13.29 0.41
CA GLU A 52 7.38 11.85 0.06
C GLU A 52 8.11 11.00 1.11
N GLU A 53 8.80 11.64 2.06
CA GLU A 53 9.71 10.97 3.00
C GLU A 53 9.46 11.42 4.44
N GLY A 54 9.91 10.60 5.39
CA GLY A 54 9.80 10.85 6.82
C GLY A 54 8.49 10.38 7.42
N TRP A 55 8.13 10.97 8.56
CA TRP A 55 6.94 10.57 9.30
C TRP A 55 5.63 11.16 8.77
N LEU A 56 5.68 12.30 8.07
CA LEU A 56 4.46 12.98 7.59
C LEU A 56 3.61 12.15 6.62
N PRO A 57 4.18 11.39 5.65
CA PRO A 57 3.40 10.54 4.76
C PRO A 57 3.09 9.16 5.36
N THR A 58 3.62 8.83 6.54
CA THR A 58 3.49 7.48 7.11
C THR A 58 2.10 7.27 7.69
N MET A 59 1.46 6.17 7.28
CA MET A 59 0.10 5.78 7.67
C MET A 59 0.12 4.48 8.48
N VAL A 60 -0.96 4.18 9.19
CA VAL A 60 -1.12 2.89 9.87
C VAL A 60 -1.11 1.78 8.82
N PRO A 61 -0.20 0.80 8.88
CA PRO A 61 -0.14 -0.25 7.87
C PRO A 61 -1.36 -1.17 7.92
N GLY A 62 -2.07 -1.30 6.80
CA GLY A 62 -3.30 -2.07 6.73
C GLY A 62 -3.14 -3.53 6.31
N ALA A 63 -2.04 -3.88 5.65
CA ALA A 63 -1.87 -5.18 5.02
C ALA A 63 -2.04 -6.39 5.97
N PRO A 64 -1.47 -6.42 7.19
CA PRO A 64 -1.66 -7.57 8.09
C PRO A 64 -3.13 -7.82 8.44
N ALA A 65 -3.91 -6.76 8.71
CA ALA A 65 -5.34 -6.88 8.96
C ALA A 65 -6.11 -7.35 7.71
N GLY A 66 -5.70 -6.88 6.54
CA GLY A 66 -6.25 -7.35 5.26
C GLY A 66 -6.02 -8.85 5.05
N TRP A 67 -4.82 -9.36 5.33
CA TRP A 67 -4.51 -10.80 5.24
C TRP A 67 -5.36 -11.63 6.21
N ALA A 68 -5.48 -11.19 7.45
CA ALA A 68 -6.31 -11.84 8.45
C ALA A 68 -7.79 -11.86 8.04
N ALA A 69 -8.33 -10.73 7.56
CA ALA A 69 -9.72 -10.62 7.10
C ALA A 69 -10.00 -11.51 5.88
N LEU A 70 -9.11 -11.54 4.89
CA LEU A 70 -9.24 -12.42 3.71
C LEU A 70 -9.21 -13.89 4.12
N ASN A 71 -8.25 -14.26 4.98
CA ASN A 71 -8.15 -15.64 5.43
C ASN A 71 -9.34 -16.07 6.29
N ALA A 72 -9.82 -15.21 7.18
CA ALA A 72 -10.98 -15.50 8.01
C ALA A 72 -12.26 -15.74 7.19
N ARG A 73 -12.41 -15.04 6.06
CA ARG A 73 -13.62 -15.14 5.23
C ARG A 73 -13.55 -16.23 4.17
N PHE A 74 -12.42 -16.38 3.49
CA PHE A 74 -12.27 -17.23 2.32
C PHE A 74 -11.18 -18.29 2.45
N GLY A 75 -10.35 -18.20 3.50
CA GLY A 75 -9.21 -19.08 3.69
C GLY A 75 -9.63 -20.52 3.98
N THR A 76 -8.90 -21.45 3.40
CA THR A 76 -9.05 -22.91 3.64
C THR A 76 -7.87 -23.48 4.41
N LYS A 77 -6.83 -22.66 4.63
CA LYS A 77 -5.59 -23.03 5.34
C LYS A 77 -5.32 -22.04 6.47
N PRO A 78 -4.71 -22.48 7.56
CA PRO A 78 -4.32 -21.60 8.64
C PRO A 78 -3.18 -20.66 8.19
N LEU A 79 -3.08 -19.49 8.82
CA LEU A 79 -1.99 -18.53 8.54
C LEU A 79 -0.60 -19.14 8.73
N SER A 80 -0.44 -20.10 9.64
CA SER A 80 0.83 -20.82 9.86
C SER A 80 1.33 -21.54 8.61
N GLU A 81 0.43 -22.16 7.85
CA GLU A 81 0.77 -22.78 6.57
C GLU A 81 1.06 -21.75 5.47
N LEU A 82 0.25 -20.69 5.43
CA LEU A 82 0.37 -19.65 4.40
C LEU A 82 1.64 -18.82 4.55
N PHE A 83 2.07 -18.55 5.78
CA PHE A 83 3.27 -17.76 6.07
C PHE A 83 4.57 -18.58 6.10
N ALA A 84 4.49 -19.91 6.19
CA ALA A 84 5.68 -20.76 6.29
C ALA A 84 6.72 -20.51 5.17
N PRO A 85 6.37 -20.34 3.89
CA PRO A 85 7.36 -20.01 2.85
C PRO A 85 8.00 -18.63 3.07
N ALA A 86 7.23 -17.61 3.49
CA ALA A 86 7.76 -16.27 3.72
C ALA A 86 8.74 -16.25 4.91
N ILE A 87 8.40 -16.97 6.00
CA ILE A 87 9.27 -17.16 7.16
C ILE A 87 10.57 -17.87 6.72
N SER A 88 10.45 -18.95 5.95
CA SER A 88 11.61 -19.68 5.44
C SER A 88 12.52 -18.79 4.57
N TYR A 89 11.97 -17.98 3.69
CA TYR A 89 12.78 -17.04 2.90
C TYR A 89 13.46 -15.97 3.75
N ALA A 90 12.79 -15.49 4.78
CA ALA A 90 13.36 -14.49 5.68
C ALA A 90 14.55 -15.08 6.48
N GLU A 91 14.46 -16.31 6.93
CA GLU A 91 15.50 -17.00 7.71
C GLU A 91 16.65 -17.52 6.86
N ASN A 92 16.31 -18.30 5.83
CA ASN A 92 17.29 -19.01 5.03
C ASN A 92 17.83 -18.16 3.88
N GLY A 93 17.12 -17.08 3.56
CA GLY A 93 17.45 -16.13 2.51
C GLY A 93 16.89 -16.51 1.15
N TYR A 94 16.89 -15.54 0.29
CA TYR A 94 16.56 -15.70 -1.12
C TYR A 94 17.53 -14.91 -1.99
N ALA A 95 17.72 -15.34 -3.23
CA ALA A 95 18.56 -14.64 -4.19
C ALA A 95 17.84 -13.35 -4.65
N VAL A 96 18.49 -12.21 -4.52
CA VAL A 96 17.96 -10.92 -4.94
C VAL A 96 17.77 -10.89 -6.46
N PRO A 97 16.54 -10.67 -6.97
CA PRO A 97 16.29 -10.58 -8.41
C PRO A 97 16.94 -9.35 -9.04
N VAL A 98 17.17 -9.39 -10.35
CA VAL A 98 17.88 -8.33 -11.10
C VAL A 98 17.22 -6.97 -10.92
N ASN A 99 15.90 -6.88 -11.08
CA ASN A 99 15.17 -5.60 -10.96
C ASN A 99 15.16 -5.12 -9.52
N VAL A 100 14.98 -6.02 -8.55
CA VAL A 100 15.01 -5.69 -7.12
C VAL A 100 16.38 -5.13 -6.73
N GLY A 101 17.49 -5.74 -7.18
CA GLY A 101 18.82 -5.23 -6.92
C GLY A 101 19.08 -3.83 -7.50
N LYS A 102 18.54 -3.52 -8.68
CA LYS A 102 18.59 -2.15 -9.27
C LYS A 102 17.82 -1.13 -8.43
N LEU A 103 16.60 -1.49 -8.02
CA LEU A 103 15.76 -0.64 -7.17
C LEU A 103 16.42 -0.43 -5.80
N TRP A 104 16.98 -1.47 -5.22
CA TRP A 104 17.70 -1.38 -3.95
C TRP A 104 18.85 -0.40 -3.99
N ALA A 105 19.67 -0.48 -5.04
CA ALA A 105 20.78 0.46 -5.25
C ALA A 105 20.32 1.92 -5.46
N ARG A 106 19.15 2.13 -6.07
CA ARG A 106 18.53 3.44 -6.22
C ARG A 106 18.03 3.97 -4.86
N ASP A 107 17.28 3.14 -4.15
CA ASP A 107 16.63 3.54 -2.91
C ASP A 107 17.65 3.71 -1.77
N SER A 108 18.75 2.93 -1.75
CA SER A 108 19.83 3.16 -0.80
C SER A 108 20.47 4.55 -0.93
N LYS A 109 20.62 5.07 -2.16
CA LYS A 109 21.09 6.44 -2.39
C LYS A 109 20.10 7.49 -1.93
N ARG A 110 18.79 7.22 -2.10
CA ARG A 110 17.73 8.10 -1.61
C ARG A 110 17.72 8.15 -0.09
N ILE A 111 17.74 7.00 0.57
CA ILE A 111 17.77 6.91 2.04
C ILE A 111 19.04 7.54 2.60
N ALA A 112 20.22 7.35 1.99
CA ALA A 112 21.45 8.00 2.44
C ALA A 112 21.35 9.54 2.42
N ARG A 113 20.63 10.11 1.44
CA ARG A 113 20.42 11.59 1.38
C ARG A 113 19.52 12.09 2.50
N VAL A 114 18.43 11.40 2.82
CA VAL A 114 17.53 11.81 3.91
C VAL A 114 18.17 11.57 5.28
N MET A 115 18.93 10.49 5.44
CA MET A 115 19.72 10.21 6.67
C MET A 115 20.79 11.26 6.94
N ALA A 116 21.33 11.92 5.92
CA ALA A 116 22.27 13.02 6.10
C ALA A 116 21.64 14.25 6.78
N GLN A 117 20.31 14.37 6.73
CA GLN A 117 19.55 15.45 7.37
C GLN A 117 18.96 14.99 8.72
N ASP A 118 18.34 13.84 8.74
CA ASP A 118 17.75 13.22 9.94
C ASP A 118 17.94 11.69 9.90
N PRO A 119 18.93 11.13 10.60
CA PRO A 119 19.20 9.70 10.57
C PRO A 119 18.23 8.87 11.40
N ALA A 120 17.62 9.46 12.45
CA ALA A 120 16.91 8.70 13.49
C ALA A 120 15.76 7.83 12.94
N PRO A 121 14.88 8.30 12.04
CA PRO A 121 13.79 7.46 11.52
C PRO A 121 14.27 6.30 10.64
N TYR A 122 15.49 6.37 10.09
CA TYR A 122 15.98 5.45 9.06
C TYR A 122 17.09 4.50 9.54
N GLU A 123 17.54 4.62 10.79
CA GLU A 123 18.65 3.81 11.32
C GLU A 123 18.39 2.30 11.21
N TYR A 124 17.18 1.87 11.57
CA TYR A 124 16.79 0.44 11.46
C TYR A 124 16.66 0.00 10.01
N TRP A 125 16.18 0.86 9.12
CA TRP A 125 16.16 0.57 7.70
C TRP A 125 17.57 0.31 7.17
N TRP A 126 18.52 1.20 7.50
CA TRP A 126 19.91 1.07 7.06
C TRP A 126 20.55 -0.21 7.58
N LYS A 127 20.41 -0.51 8.86
CA LYS A 127 20.93 -1.73 9.48
C LYS A 127 20.32 -3.01 8.89
N SER A 128 19.05 -2.97 8.49
CA SER A 128 18.34 -4.15 8.00
C SER A 128 18.55 -4.42 6.51
N PHE A 129 18.67 -3.37 5.71
CA PHE A 129 18.65 -3.47 4.24
C PHE A 129 19.98 -3.16 3.56
N MET A 130 21.02 -2.84 4.32
CA MET A 130 22.36 -2.68 3.77
C MET A 130 23.27 -3.80 4.26
N ARG A 131 24.31 -4.08 3.49
CA ARG A 131 25.36 -5.00 3.93
C ARG A 131 26.16 -4.37 5.07
N PRO A 132 26.91 -5.15 5.86
CA PRO A 132 27.77 -4.62 6.92
C PRO A 132 28.79 -3.58 6.46
N ASP A 133 29.23 -3.65 5.20
CA ASP A 133 30.13 -2.68 4.56
C ASP A 133 29.44 -1.41 4.06
N GLY A 134 28.13 -1.28 4.29
CA GLY A 134 27.32 -0.14 3.85
C GLY A 134 26.95 -0.17 2.37
N SER A 135 27.27 -1.22 1.63
CA SER A 135 26.89 -1.36 0.22
C SER A 135 25.48 -1.97 0.10
N PRO A 136 24.71 -1.66 -0.99
CA PRO A 136 23.43 -2.28 -1.25
C PRO A 136 23.59 -3.73 -1.70
N TYR A 137 22.58 -4.55 -1.44
CA TYR A 137 22.48 -5.88 -2.02
C TYR A 137 22.31 -5.81 -3.53
N ARG A 138 22.94 -6.74 -4.26
CA ARG A 138 22.96 -6.81 -5.73
C ARG A 138 22.21 -8.05 -6.21
N ALA A 139 21.87 -8.06 -7.48
CA ALA A 139 21.31 -9.25 -8.12
C ALA A 139 22.19 -10.48 -7.87
N GLY A 140 21.59 -11.57 -7.44
CA GLY A 140 22.27 -12.83 -7.11
C GLY A 140 22.80 -12.94 -5.68
N ASP A 141 22.90 -11.84 -4.93
CA ASP A 141 23.23 -11.93 -3.51
C ASP A 141 22.12 -12.62 -2.72
N VAL A 142 22.48 -13.31 -1.66
CA VAL A 142 21.49 -13.91 -0.75
C VAL A 142 21.18 -12.92 0.36
N PHE A 143 19.93 -12.44 0.37
CA PHE A 143 19.42 -11.58 1.43
C PHE A 143 18.69 -12.40 2.48
N ARG A 144 18.96 -12.12 3.76
CA ARG A 144 18.28 -12.72 4.92
C ARG A 144 17.77 -11.60 5.83
N PHE A 145 16.62 -11.83 6.42
CA PHE A 145 16.03 -10.88 7.35
C PHE A 145 15.36 -11.61 8.54
N PRO A 146 16.14 -12.19 9.48
CA PRO A 146 15.59 -12.97 10.60
C PRO A 146 14.57 -12.22 11.46
N ALA A 147 14.81 -10.94 11.74
CA ALA A 147 13.86 -10.10 12.48
C ALA A 147 12.47 -10.01 11.81
N TYR A 148 12.43 -10.13 10.48
CA TYR A 148 11.16 -10.22 9.76
C TYR A 148 10.49 -11.58 9.94
N ALA A 149 11.25 -12.66 10.00
CA ALA A 149 10.72 -13.99 10.32
C ALA A 149 10.05 -14.00 11.71
N ASP A 150 10.67 -13.35 12.71
CA ASP A 150 10.10 -13.23 14.04
C ASP A 150 8.81 -12.41 14.04
N THR A 151 8.77 -11.31 13.30
CA THR A 151 7.55 -10.54 13.08
C THR A 151 6.44 -11.40 12.44
N MET A 152 6.77 -12.17 11.39
CA MET A 152 5.80 -13.05 10.75
C MET A 152 5.27 -14.15 11.68
N ARG A 153 6.10 -14.70 12.56
CA ARG A 153 5.65 -15.66 13.59
C ARG A 153 4.67 -15.03 14.56
N SER A 154 4.97 -13.83 15.07
CA SER A 154 4.06 -13.09 15.94
C SER A 154 2.73 -12.80 15.27
N LEU A 155 2.72 -12.47 13.95
CA LEU A 155 1.49 -12.30 13.18
C LEU A 155 0.69 -13.60 13.07
N VAL A 156 1.36 -14.72 12.84
CA VAL A 156 0.72 -16.04 12.78
C VAL A 156 0.10 -16.44 14.11
N GLU A 157 0.85 -16.30 15.19
CA GLU A 157 0.44 -16.70 16.55
C GLU A 157 -0.77 -15.91 17.05
N THR A 158 -0.89 -14.65 16.64
CA THR A 158 -1.93 -13.73 17.11
C THR A 158 -3.01 -13.43 16.07
N ASN A 159 -3.01 -14.14 14.95
CA ASN A 159 -3.88 -13.80 13.81
C ASN A 159 -3.78 -12.32 13.40
N CYS A 160 -2.55 -11.81 13.33
CA CYS A 160 -2.16 -10.43 13.05
C CYS A 160 -2.54 -9.39 14.14
N GLU A 161 -3.17 -9.78 15.24
CA GLU A 161 -3.59 -8.85 16.29
C GLU A 161 -2.42 -8.18 17.01
N SER A 162 -1.25 -8.83 17.14
CA SER A 162 -0.05 -8.22 17.74
C SER A 162 0.39 -6.93 17.04
N TYR A 163 0.05 -6.79 15.76
CA TYR A 163 0.38 -5.61 14.97
C TYR A 163 -0.48 -4.38 15.32
N TYR A 164 -1.70 -4.61 15.83
CA TYR A 164 -2.67 -3.54 16.11
C TYR A 164 -2.98 -3.37 17.59
N ARG A 165 -2.91 -4.45 18.38
CA ARG A 165 -3.33 -4.48 19.79
C ARG A 165 -2.37 -5.24 20.68
N GLY A 166 -1.07 -5.31 20.29
CA GLY A 166 -0.06 -6.06 21.04
C GLY A 166 1.34 -5.50 20.89
N GLU A 167 2.35 -6.34 21.13
CA GLU A 167 3.75 -5.97 21.23
C GLU A 167 4.30 -5.26 19.99
N LEU A 168 3.91 -5.70 18.78
CA LEU A 168 4.40 -5.08 17.56
C LEU A 168 3.91 -3.62 17.46
N MET A 169 2.64 -3.37 17.79
CA MET A 169 2.10 -2.01 17.86
C MET A 169 2.87 -1.15 18.85
N GLU A 170 3.10 -1.67 20.07
CA GLU A 170 3.82 -0.93 21.11
C GLU A 170 5.23 -0.53 20.65
N ARG A 171 5.96 -1.43 20.00
CA ARG A 171 7.29 -1.17 19.43
C ARG A 171 7.26 -0.11 18.32
N ILE A 172 6.26 -0.16 17.43
CA ILE A 172 6.10 0.83 16.35
C ILE A 172 5.81 2.21 16.94
N VAL A 173 4.88 2.30 17.89
CA VAL A 173 4.52 3.57 18.55
C VAL A 173 5.70 4.13 19.35
N ALA A 174 6.44 3.28 20.08
CA ALA A 174 7.63 3.70 20.81
C ALA A 174 8.71 4.26 19.87
N HIS A 175 8.96 3.60 18.73
CA HIS A 175 9.91 4.08 17.73
C HIS A 175 9.44 5.41 17.11
N SER A 176 8.15 5.51 16.75
CA SER A 176 7.56 6.73 16.23
C SER A 176 7.79 7.92 17.19
N ARG A 177 7.45 7.75 18.47
CA ARG A 177 7.65 8.79 19.50
C ARG A 177 9.12 9.17 19.66
N ALA A 178 10.02 8.18 19.66
CA ALA A 178 11.46 8.41 19.84
C ALA A 178 12.12 9.15 18.67
N THR A 179 11.53 9.10 17.50
CA THR A 179 12.09 9.64 16.25
C THR A 179 11.23 10.74 15.61
N GLY A 180 10.31 11.35 16.40
CA GLY A 180 9.52 12.50 15.96
C GLY A 180 8.31 12.15 15.06
N GLY A 181 7.84 10.90 15.11
CA GLY A 181 6.64 10.47 14.41
C GLY A 181 5.34 10.81 15.17
N TYR A 182 4.21 10.54 14.54
CA TYR A 182 2.88 10.97 14.96
C TYR A 182 2.01 9.84 15.52
N PHE A 183 2.47 8.59 15.46
CA PHE A 183 1.67 7.46 15.91
C PHE A 183 1.41 7.45 17.40
N CYS A 184 0.15 7.17 17.74
CA CYS A 184 -0.27 6.76 19.06
C CYS A 184 -0.93 5.37 19.00
N GLU A 185 -1.16 4.78 20.17
CA GLU A 185 -1.74 3.44 20.26
C GLU A 185 -3.15 3.37 19.68
N ASP A 186 -3.94 4.44 19.83
CA ASP A 186 -5.32 4.48 19.38
C ASP A 186 -5.44 4.50 17.85
N ASP A 187 -4.41 5.00 17.14
CA ASP A 187 -4.35 4.91 15.68
C ASP A 187 -4.41 3.45 15.20
N PHE A 188 -3.72 2.56 15.90
CA PHE A 188 -3.68 1.13 15.60
C PHE A 188 -4.87 0.39 16.17
N LYS A 189 -5.23 0.65 17.44
CA LYS A 189 -6.32 -0.07 18.12
C LYS A 189 -7.68 0.13 17.43
N ASN A 190 -7.90 1.29 16.86
CA ASN A 190 -9.14 1.64 16.16
C ASN A 190 -9.11 1.25 14.67
N TYR A 191 -7.97 0.80 14.16
CA TYR A 191 -7.88 0.39 12.77
C TYR A 191 -8.55 -0.97 12.51
N HIS A 192 -9.38 -1.03 11.46
CA HIS A 192 -10.01 -2.24 10.93
C HIS A 192 -10.10 -2.16 9.40
N PRO A 193 -9.86 -3.26 8.68
CA PRO A 193 -10.12 -3.32 7.25
C PRO A 193 -11.62 -3.31 6.98
N GLU A 194 -12.03 -2.75 5.85
CA GLU A 194 -13.43 -2.56 5.50
C GLU A 194 -13.82 -3.43 4.30
N TRP A 195 -14.88 -4.26 4.47
CA TRP A 195 -15.53 -4.91 3.33
C TRP A 195 -16.40 -3.89 2.61
N VAL A 196 -16.14 -3.69 1.32
CA VAL A 196 -16.80 -2.69 0.49
C VAL A 196 -17.49 -3.34 -0.71
N GLU A 197 -18.56 -2.73 -1.21
CA GLU A 197 -19.14 -3.13 -2.49
C GLU A 197 -18.30 -2.52 -3.62
N PRO A 198 -17.83 -3.33 -4.59
CA PRO A 198 -17.09 -2.84 -5.72
C PRO A 198 -17.90 -1.86 -6.57
N ILE A 199 -17.23 -0.85 -7.10
CA ILE A 199 -17.78 0.06 -8.10
C ILE A 199 -17.49 -0.48 -9.49
N THR A 200 -18.36 -0.18 -10.47
CA THR A 200 -18.27 -0.78 -11.80
C THR A 200 -18.49 0.22 -12.90
N GLN A 201 -17.92 -0.07 -14.08
CA GLN A 201 -18.14 0.63 -15.34
C GLN A 201 -18.20 -0.39 -16.47
N ASP A 202 -19.26 -0.35 -17.24
CA ASP A 202 -19.32 -1.16 -18.46
C ASP A 202 -18.44 -0.55 -19.54
N TYR A 203 -17.62 -1.38 -20.18
CA TYR A 203 -16.73 -0.98 -21.25
C TYR A 203 -16.70 -2.04 -22.35
N ARG A 204 -17.29 -1.73 -23.51
CA ARG A 204 -17.27 -2.57 -24.73
C ARG A 204 -17.68 -4.02 -24.49
N GLY A 205 -18.74 -4.23 -23.73
CA GLY A 205 -19.30 -5.55 -23.44
C GLY A 205 -18.69 -6.27 -22.25
N TYR A 206 -17.79 -5.61 -21.50
CA TYR A 206 -17.23 -6.08 -20.25
C TYR A 206 -17.59 -5.14 -19.11
N THR A 207 -17.86 -5.68 -17.93
CA THR A 207 -17.99 -4.90 -16.71
C THR A 207 -16.66 -4.88 -15.99
N VAL A 208 -16.03 -3.71 -15.90
CA VAL A 208 -14.79 -3.50 -15.16
C VAL A 208 -15.14 -3.13 -13.72
N CYS A 209 -14.52 -3.81 -12.77
CA CYS A 209 -14.81 -3.65 -11.35
C CYS A 209 -13.58 -3.13 -10.61
N GLU A 210 -13.77 -2.19 -9.69
CA GLU A 210 -12.72 -1.59 -8.90
C GLU A 210 -13.14 -1.44 -7.44
N ILE A 211 -12.17 -1.27 -6.55
CA ILE A 211 -12.42 -0.87 -5.16
C ILE A 211 -12.83 0.61 -5.17
N PRO A 212 -13.88 0.99 -4.39
CA PRO A 212 -14.26 2.39 -4.25
C PRO A 212 -13.12 3.22 -3.61
N PRO A 213 -13.18 4.56 -3.69
CA PRO A 213 -12.23 5.41 -2.98
C PRO A 213 -12.07 5.02 -1.49
N ASN A 214 -10.91 5.23 -0.95
CA ASN A 214 -9.80 6.19 -1.20
C ASN A 214 -8.80 5.80 -2.31
N GLY A 215 -8.82 4.56 -2.81
CA GLY A 215 -7.94 4.12 -3.89
C GLY A 215 -8.26 4.79 -5.24
N HIS A 216 -7.33 4.66 -6.19
CA HIS A 216 -7.44 5.29 -7.51
C HIS A 216 -8.18 4.44 -8.56
N GLY A 217 -8.83 3.34 -8.19
CA GLY A 217 -9.59 2.49 -9.11
C GLY A 217 -10.65 3.26 -9.90
N ILE A 218 -11.33 4.21 -9.25
CA ILE A 218 -12.30 5.09 -9.88
C ILE A 218 -11.74 5.87 -11.08
N THR A 219 -10.44 6.22 -11.08
CA THR A 219 -9.78 6.89 -12.21
C THR A 219 -9.85 6.05 -13.48
N VAL A 220 -9.64 4.74 -13.34
CA VAL A 220 -9.72 3.80 -14.46
C VAL A 220 -11.15 3.73 -14.98
N LEU A 221 -12.13 3.62 -14.10
CA LEU A 221 -13.54 3.55 -14.47
C LEU A 221 -14.00 4.83 -15.19
N MET A 222 -13.61 6.01 -14.71
CA MET A 222 -13.91 7.29 -15.34
C MET A 222 -13.28 7.38 -16.73
N ALA A 223 -12.01 6.99 -16.87
CA ALA A 223 -11.34 6.99 -18.17
C ALA A 223 -12.03 6.05 -19.16
N LEU A 224 -12.43 4.85 -18.72
CA LEU A 224 -13.16 3.89 -19.55
C LEU A 224 -14.55 4.41 -19.93
N GLY A 225 -15.25 5.07 -19.00
CA GLY A 225 -16.53 5.74 -19.28
C GLY A 225 -16.42 6.77 -20.39
N MET A 226 -15.40 7.65 -20.33
CA MET A 226 -15.12 8.62 -21.40
C MET A 226 -14.77 7.95 -22.73
N LEU A 227 -13.95 6.90 -22.71
CA LEU A 227 -13.56 6.14 -23.89
C LEU A 227 -14.73 5.39 -24.56
N ASN A 228 -15.79 5.05 -23.82
CA ASN A 228 -17.00 4.48 -24.39
C ASN A 228 -17.68 5.42 -25.38
N GLY A 229 -17.64 6.72 -25.12
CA GLY A 229 -18.21 7.76 -26.00
C GLY A 229 -17.36 8.10 -27.23
N LEU A 230 -16.14 7.52 -27.34
CA LEU A 230 -15.19 7.85 -28.38
C LEU A 230 -15.02 6.69 -29.38
N THR A 231 -14.97 7.04 -30.68
CA THR A 231 -14.51 6.12 -31.72
C THR A 231 -12.99 6.05 -31.67
N LEU A 232 -12.45 4.88 -31.29
CA LEU A 232 -11.01 4.64 -31.31
C LEU A 232 -10.58 4.01 -32.63
N PRO A 233 -9.39 4.37 -33.16
CA PRO A 233 -8.79 3.66 -34.30
C PRO A 233 -8.63 2.16 -34.03
N GLU A 234 -8.74 1.34 -35.07
CA GLU A 234 -8.56 -0.11 -34.96
C GLU A 234 -7.14 -0.48 -34.57
N LYS A 235 -6.16 0.27 -35.05
CA LYS A 235 -4.74 0.04 -34.73
C LYS A 235 -4.37 0.73 -33.42
N ARG A 236 -3.86 -0.06 -32.47
CA ARG A 236 -3.41 0.47 -31.17
C ARG A 236 -2.17 1.35 -31.28
N GLU A 237 -1.35 1.18 -32.32
CA GLU A 237 -0.15 1.99 -32.59
C GLU A 237 -0.46 3.31 -33.32
N ASP A 238 -1.74 3.66 -33.47
CA ASP A 238 -2.15 4.91 -34.07
C ASP A 238 -1.99 6.08 -33.09
N ALA A 239 -1.50 7.23 -33.60
CA ALA A 239 -1.29 8.41 -32.76
C ALA A 239 -2.62 8.95 -32.15
N ASP A 240 -3.72 8.89 -32.92
CA ASP A 240 -5.05 9.31 -32.47
C ASP A 240 -5.56 8.36 -31.34
N TYR A 241 -5.25 7.06 -31.44
CA TYR A 241 -5.57 6.10 -30.38
C TYR A 241 -4.92 6.52 -29.04
N TYR A 242 -3.59 6.73 -29.07
CA TYR A 242 -2.88 7.15 -27.86
C TYR A 242 -3.33 8.52 -27.37
N HIS A 243 -3.57 9.46 -28.26
CA HIS A 243 -4.05 10.80 -27.90
C HIS A 243 -5.37 10.70 -27.11
N LYS A 244 -6.37 10.01 -27.63
CA LYS A 244 -7.67 9.86 -26.97
C LYS A 244 -7.57 9.15 -25.61
N VAL A 245 -6.77 8.07 -25.53
CA VAL A 245 -6.56 7.34 -24.27
C VAL A 245 -5.87 8.23 -23.23
N MET A 246 -4.81 8.95 -23.64
CA MET A 246 -4.08 9.84 -22.73
C MET A 246 -4.93 11.01 -22.24
N GLU A 247 -5.74 11.63 -23.11
CA GLU A 247 -6.62 12.72 -22.70
C GLU A 247 -7.73 12.24 -21.75
N ALA A 248 -8.33 11.08 -22.00
CA ALA A 248 -9.29 10.48 -21.07
C ALA A 248 -8.67 10.21 -19.68
N ILE A 249 -7.44 9.65 -19.64
CA ILE A 249 -6.72 9.41 -18.39
C ILE A 249 -6.37 10.74 -17.69
N LYS A 250 -5.93 11.76 -18.41
CA LYS A 250 -5.60 13.08 -17.83
C LYS A 250 -6.82 13.73 -17.21
N LEU A 251 -7.98 13.69 -17.86
CA LEU A 251 -9.23 14.22 -17.31
C LEU A 251 -9.64 13.45 -16.06
N ALA A 252 -9.62 12.12 -16.10
CA ALA A 252 -9.93 11.29 -14.96
C ALA A 252 -9.00 11.59 -13.76
N PHE A 253 -7.69 11.77 -14.00
CA PHE A 253 -6.74 12.15 -12.96
C PHE A 253 -6.96 13.57 -12.42
N ALA A 254 -7.38 14.51 -13.25
CA ALA A 254 -7.69 15.87 -12.81
C ALA A 254 -8.82 15.85 -11.76
N ASP A 255 -9.88 15.10 -12.03
CA ASP A 255 -11.00 14.95 -11.12
C ASP A 255 -10.61 14.15 -9.85
N THR A 256 -9.94 13.02 -10.02
CA THR A 256 -9.58 12.19 -8.85
C THR A 256 -8.59 12.88 -7.92
N LYS A 257 -7.62 13.63 -8.44
CA LYS A 257 -6.73 14.45 -7.61
C LYS A 257 -7.43 15.58 -6.87
N THR A 258 -8.58 16.02 -7.36
CA THR A 258 -9.34 17.10 -6.74
C THR A 258 -10.35 16.60 -5.73
N TYR A 259 -10.99 15.47 -6.00
CA TYR A 259 -12.18 15.03 -5.27
C TYR A 259 -11.99 13.73 -4.49
N VAL A 260 -11.03 12.87 -4.87
CA VAL A 260 -10.83 11.59 -4.19
C VAL A 260 -9.92 11.76 -2.97
N ALA A 261 -10.45 11.36 -1.83
CA ALA A 261 -9.78 11.38 -0.53
C ALA A 261 -10.34 10.25 0.35
N ASP A 262 -10.13 10.33 1.64
CA ASP A 262 -10.82 9.49 2.62
C ASP A 262 -12.34 9.71 2.49
N PRO A 263 -13.15 8.65 2.26
CA PRO A 263 -14.60 8.77 2.05
C PRO A 263 -15.33 9.53 3.16
N ARG A 264 -14.82 9.51 4.38
CA ARG A 264 -15.39 10.23 5.54
C ARG A 264 -15.32 11.76 5.40
N TYR A 265 -14.42 12.25 4.55
CA TYR A 265 -14.19 13.68 4.32
C TYR A 265 -14.52 14.12 2.89
N MET A 266 -14.91 13.20 2.02
CA MET A 266 -15.30 13.53 0.65
C MET A 266 -16.66 14.24 0.66
N LYS A 267 -16.67 15.47 0.13
CA LYS A 267 -17.93 16.23 -0.08
C LYS A 267 -18.59 15.67 -1.35
N THR A 268 -19.46 14.70 -1.17
CA THR A 268 -20.37 14.17 -2.20
C THR A 268 -19.67 13.74 -3.51
N VAL A 269 -19.30 12.47 -3.60
CA VAL A 269 -19.18 11.81 -4.89
C VAL A 269 -20.25 10.74 -4.93
N SER A 270 -21.31 10.97 -5.70
CA SER A 270 -22.28 9.94 -6.03
C SER A 270 -21.61 9.02 -7.04
N TYR A 271 -21.13 7.87 -6.60
CA TYR A 271 -20.58 6.82 -7.48
C TYR A 271 -21.64 6.15 -8.35
N THR A 272 -22.89 6.54 -8.18
CA THR A 272 -24.05 5.92 -8.85
C THR A 272 -24.27 6.51 -10.25
N HIS A 273 -23.49 7.50 -10.69
CA HIS A 273 -23.62 8.14 -11.99
C HIS A 273 -22.23 8.45 -12.60
N LEU A 274 -21.42 7.41 -12.78
CA LEU A 274 -20.25 7.47 -13.66
C LEU A 274 -20.64 7.14 -15.10
#